data_659fff1e58bf66f00240a6420baad93c
#
_entry.id   659fff1e58bf66f00240a6420baad93c
#
_cell.length_a   1.000
_cell.length_b   1.000
_cell.length_c   1.000
_cell.angle_alpha   90.00
_cell.angle_beta   90.00
_cell.angle_gamma   90.00
#
_symmetry.space_group_name_H-M   'P 1'
#
loop_
_entity.id
_entity.type
_entity.pdbx_description
1 polymer ?
#
loop_
_entity_poly.entity_id
_entity_poly.type
_entity_poly.pdbx_seq_one_letter_code
_entity_poly.pdbx_strand_id
1 'polypeptide(L)'
;VLTEGQEVIVQVEKEERGSKGAALTTFISLAGSYLVLMPNNPRAGGISRRIEGDERTQLKAALSTLELPQGMGLIVRTAGVGKSAEELEWDLNVLLNHWSAIKGAADSNPAPFLIHQESNVIVRAIRDYLRRDIGEILIDSNTIYERAKEHIQLVRPDFINRVKKYEGEVPLFSHYQIESQIESAFQREVRLPSGGSIVIDPTEALTSIDINSARATKGGDIEETALNTNLEAADEIARQLRLRDLGV
;
A
#
# COMPACT_ATOMS: atom_id res chain seq x y z
N VAL A 1 10.42 29.95 10.04
CA VAL A 1 9.26 30.76 10.43
C VAL A 1 8.61 31.26 9.15
N LEU A 2 7.31 30.99 8.99
CA LEU A 2 6.54 31.46 7.83
C LEU A 2 6.25 32.95 8.00
N THR A 3 6.26 33.69 6.91
CA THR A 3 5.91 35.10 6.87
C THR A 3 4.59 35.31 6.15
N GLU A 4 3.88 36.41 6.48
CA GLU A 4 2.63 36.76 5.83
C GLU A 4 2.83 36.98 4.32
N GLY A 5 1.96 36.41 3.48
CA GLY A 5 2.07 36.46 2.02
C GLY A 5 3.07 35.48 1.40
N GLN A 6 3.75 34.67 2.20
CA GLN A 6 4.65 33.64 1.68
C GLN A 6 3.87 32.45 1.10
N GLU A 7 4.15 32.10 -0.15
CA GLU A 7 3.65 30.89 -0.77
C GLU A 7 4.55 29.68 -0.43
N VAL A 8 3.93 28.55 -0.10
CA VAL A 8 4.63 27.32 0.27
C VAL A 8 3.94 26.11 -0.37
N ILE A 9 4.74 25.12 -0.76
CA ILE A 9 4.21 23.83 -1.16
C ILE A 9 3.93 23.01 0.11
N VAL A 10 2.71 22.49 0.23
CA VAL A 10 2.31 21.61 1.33
C VAL A 10 1.82 20.27 0.78
N GLN A 11 2.07 19.22 1.54
CA GLN A 11 1.57 17.88 1.29
C GLN A 11 0.58 17.51 2.38
N VAL A 12 -0.52 16.86 2.01
CA VAL A 12 -1.44 16.25 2.98
C VAL A 12 -0.78 14.98 3.52
N GLU A 13 -0.42 15.00 4.79
CA GLU A 13 0.17 13.85 5.49
C GLU A 13 -0.90 12.90 6.02
N LYS A 14 -2.01 13.47 6.50
CA LYS A 14 -3.19 12.72 6.97
C LYS A 14 -4.45 13.43 6.50
N GLU A 15 -5.37 12.66 6.01
CA GLU A 15 -6.70 13.13 5.63
C GLU A 15 -7.48 13.62 6.85
N GLU A 16 -8.49 14.45 6.60
CA GLU A 16 -9.41 14.91 7.62
C GLU A 16 -10.15 13.72 8.27
N ARG A 17 -10.38 13.80 9.57
CA ARG A 17 -11.04 12.75 10.32
C ARG A 17 -12.03 13.33 11.32
N GLY A 18 -13.31 13.15 11.07
CA GLY A 18 -14.36 13.72 11.89
C GLY A 18 -14.26 15.26 11.92
N SER A 19 -14.11 15.85 13.11
CA SER A 19 -13.96 17.30 13.30
C SER A 19 -12.51 17.79 13.17
N LYS A 20 -11.53 16.90 12.98
CA LYS A 20 -10.13 17.25 12.78
C LYS A 20 -9.86 17.51 11.30
N GLY A 21 -9.34 18.68 10.97
CA GLY A 21 -8.87 19.00 9.63
C GLY A 21 -7.67 18.13 9.21
N ALA A 22 -7.34 18.16 7.92
CA ALA A 22 -6.19 17.46 7.37
C ALA A 22 -4.88 17.92 8.01
N ALA A 23 -3.94 16.99 8.24
CA ALA A 23 -2.59 17.32 8.66
C ALA A 23 -1.73 17.65 7.43
N LEU A 24 -1.13 18.82 7.44
CA LEU A 24 -0.28 19.31 6.36
C LEU A 24 1.18 19.35 6.80
N THR A 25 2.09 19.07 5.87
CA THR A 25 3.53 19.22 6.07
C THR A 25 4.17 19.95 4.91
N THR A 26 5.21 20.70 5.16
CA THR A 26 6.07 21.29 4.13
C THR A 26 7.22 20.36 3.72
N PHE A 27 7.45 19.29 4.46
CA PHE A 27 8.41 18.25 4.09
C PHE A 27 7.78 17.31 3.08
N ILE A 28 8.06 17.56 1.81
CA ILE A 28 7.50 16.77 0.72
C ILE A 28 8.17 15.38 0.68
N SER A 29 7.38 14.35 0.47
CA SER A 29 7.84 12.98 0.27
C SER A 29 7.19 12.37 -0.96
N LEU A 30 8.00 11.90 -1.90
CA LEU A 30 7.56 11.26 -3.14
C LEU A 30 7.94 9.78 -3.09
N ALA A 31 6.94 8.91 -3.13
CA ALA A 31 7.15 7.47 -3.05
C ALA A 31 7.28 6.87 -4.46
N GLY A 32 8.43 6.25 -4.72
CA GLY A 32 8.66 5.38 -5.86
C GLY A 32 8.38 3.91 -5.55
N SER A 33 8.79 3.03 -6.45
CA SER A 33 8.68 1.59 -6.26
C SER A 33 9.60 1.09 -5.15
N TYR A 34 10.83 1.58 -5.11
CA TYR A 34 11.89 1.13 -4.19
C TYR A 34 12.37 2.22 -3.25
N LEU A 35 12.22 3.47 -3.64
CA LEU A 35 12.76 4.64 -2.95
C LEU A 35 11.64 5.59 -2.50
N VAL A 36 11.95 6.42 -1.50
CA VAL A 36 11.18 7.61 -1.17
C VAL A 36 12.14 8.81 -1.25
N LEU A 37 11.83 9.76 -2.12
CA LEU A 37 12.58 11.00 -2.27
C LEU A 37 11.97 12.08 -1.37
N MET A 38 12.83 12.75 -0.61
CA MET A 38 12.45 13.91 0.21
C MET A 38 13.20 15.15 -0.29
N PRO A 39 12.64 15.88 -1.26
CA PRO A 39 13.39 16.88 -2.02
C PRO A 39 13.81 18.11 -1.22
N ASN A 40 13.20 18.36 -0.07
CA ASN A 40 13.48 19.51 0.79
C ASN A 40 13.84 19.11 2.23
N ASN A 41 14.29 17.88 2.45
CA ASN A 41 14.72 17.40 3.75
C ASN A 41 16.04 16.62 3.68
N PRO A 42 17.19 17.30 3.69
CA PRO A 42 18.50 16.64 3.59
C PRO A 42 18.88 15.80 4.81
N ARG A 43 18.16 15.97 5.92
CA ARG A 43 18.37 15.16 7.14
C ARG A 43 17.61 13.83 7.10
N ALA A 44 16.62 13.73 6.23
CA ALA A 44 15.94 12.48 5.99
C ALA A 44 16.81 11.60 5.11
N GLY A 45 16.95 10.36 5.47
CA GLY A 45 17.70 9.41 4.67
C GLY A 45 17.93 8.11 5.40
N GLY A 46 18.27 7.09 4.65
CA GLY A 46 18.63 5.81 5.19
C GLY A 46 17.94 4.63 4.52
N ILE A 47 18.03 3.51 5.18
CA ILE A 47 17.46 2.24 4.77
C ILE A 47 16.40 1.84 5.79
N SER A 48 15.26 1.35 5.34
CA SER A 48 14.17 0.87 6.20
C SER A 48 14.71 0.05 7.37
N ARG A 49 14.20 0.28 8.57
CA ARG A 49 14.61 -0.45 9.78
C ARG A 49 14.26 -1.93 9.74
N ARG A 50 13.39 -2.33 8.82
CA ARG A 50 13.00 -3.73 8.61
C ARG A 50 14.02 -4.51 7.77
N ILE A 51 15.03 -3.85 7.23
CA ILE A 51 16.10 -4.47 6.43
C ILE A 51 17.33 -4.58 7.32
N GLU A 52 17.85 -5.77 7.49
CA GLU A 52 18.94 -6.09 8.41
C GLU A 52 20.06 -6.88 7.70
N GLY A 53 21.18 -7.10 8.38
CA GLY A 53 22.28 -7.95 7.94
C GLY A 53 22.93 -7.54 6.62
N ASP A 54 23.25 -8.55 5.81
CA ASP A 54 23.97 -8.39 4.54
C ASP A 54 23.18 -7.60 3.50
N GLU A 55 21.84 -7.76 3.47
CA GLU A 55 20.97 -7.01 2.58
C GLU A 55 21.07 -5.49 2.82
N ARG A 56 21.15 -5.09 4.09
CA ARG A 56 21.34 -3.70 4.46
C ARG A 56 22.70 -3.16 4.00
N THR A 57 23.75 -3.98 4.10
CA THR A 57 25.10 -3.61 3.68
C THR A 57 25.18 -3.45 2.16
N GLN A 58 24.59 -4.38 1.41
CA GLN A 58 24.52 -4.30 -0.05
C GLN A 58 23.74 -3.08 -0.53
N LEU A 59 22.59 -2.79 0.08
CA LEU A 59 21.82 -1.59 -0.25
C LEU A 59 22.57 -0.30 0.08
N LYS A 60 23.34 -0.26 1.17
CA LYS A 60 24.16 0.89 1.51
C LYS A 60 25.25 1.12 0.46
N ALA A 61 25.86 0.07 -0.04
CA ALA A 61 26.84 0.16 -1.12
C ALA A 61 26.18 0.66 -2.42
N ALA A 62 25.03 0.12 -2.80
CA ALA A 62 24.28 0.56 -3.98
C ALA A 62 23.84 2.03 -3.87
N LEU A 63 23.36 2.47 -2.70
CA LEU A 63 23.00 3.87 -2.48
C LEU A 63 24.18 4.84 -2.59
N SER A 64 25.39 4.41 -2.21
CA SER A 64 26.57 5.26 -2.31
C SER A 64 27.01 5.57 -3.75
N THR A 65 26.49 4.82 -4.73
CA THR A 65 26.74 5.06 -6.16
C THR A 65 25.72 5.99 -6.81
N LEU A 66 24.59 6.26 -6.11
CA LEU A 66 23.53 7.12 -6.64
C LEU A 66 23.89 8.59 -6.49
N GLU A 67 23.69 9.36 -7.53
CA GLU A 67 23.86 10.81 -7.53
C GLU A 67 22.58 11.50 -7.03
N LEU A 68 22.52 11.79 -5.73
CA LEU A 68 21.43 12.54 -5.12
C LEU A 68 21.75 14.03 -5.13
N PRO A 69 20.86 14.91 -5.68
CA PRO A 69 21.06 16.35 -5.63
C PRO A 69 21.21 16.88 -4.19
N GLN A 70 22.03 17.91 -4.04
CA GLN A 70 22.28 18.51 -2.74
C GLN A 70 20.99 19.06 -2.11
N GLY A 71 20.81 18.85 -0.83
CA GLY A 71 19.62 19.30 -0.08
C GLY A 71 18.45 18.31 -0.08
N MET A 72 18.60 17.17 -0.75
CA MET A 72 17.57 16.12 -0.80
C MET A 72 17.90 14.95 0.13
N GLY A 73 16.89 14.28 0.64
CA GLY A 73 16.98 13.04 1.39
C GLY A 73 16.41 11.86 0.59
N LEU A 74 16.93 10.67 0.84
CA LEU A 74 16.51 9.44 0.17
C LEU A 74 16.36 8.30 1.18
N ILE A 75 15.23 7.60 1.13
CA ILE A 75 14.95 6.42 1.97
C ILE A 75 14.73 5.22 1.07
N VAL A 76 15.36 4.08 1.39
CA VAL A 76 15.10 2.81 0.71
C VAL A 76 13.96 2.09 1.42
N ARG A 77 12.92 1.75 0.65
CA ARG A 77 11.79 0.92 1.09
C ARG A 77 12.20 -0.54 1.19
N THR A 78 11.41 -1.34 1.92
CA THR A 78 11.60 -2.80 1.99
C THR A 78 11.56 -3.49 0.62
N ALA A 79 10.78 -2.94 -0.32
CA ALA A 79 10.72 -3.42 -1.71
C ALA A 79 12.04 -3.24 -2.49
N GLY A 80 12.98 -2.44 -1.98
CA GLY A 80 14.29 -2.25 -2.58
C GLY A 80 15.31 -3.36 -2.28
N VAL A 81 14.97 -4.32 -1.41
CA VAL A 81 15.84 -5.47 -1.11
C VAL A 81 16.10 -6.28 -2.38
N GLY A 82 17.38 -6.60 -2.62
CA GLY A 82 17.82 -7.38 -3.78
C GLY A 82 17.75 -6.63 -5.12
N LYS A 83 17.56 -5.30 -5.10
CA LYS A 83 17.57 -4.47 -6.30
C LYS A 83 18.98 -4.01 -6.66
N SER A 84 19.26 -3.99 -7.98
CA SER A 84 20.53 -3.49 -8.49
C SER A 84 20.64 -1.97 -8.34
N ALA A 85 21.87 -1.44 -8.42
CA ALA A 85 22.10 0.01 -8.43
C ALA A 85 21.36 0.70 -9.58
N GLU A 86 21.33 0.06 -10.77
CA GLU A 86 20.64 0.58 -11.95
C GLU A 86 19.12 0.64 -11.75
N GLU A 87 18.50 -0.37 -11.10
CA GLU A 87 17.07 -0.37 -10.77
C GLU A 87 16.74 0.77 -9.78
N LEU A 88 17.60 1.01 -8.80
CA LEU A 88 17.44 2.09 -7.83
C LEU A 88 17.69 3.47 -8.47
N GLU A 89 18.70 3.61 -9.33
CA GLU A 89 18.96 4.85 -10.07
C GLU A 89 17.81 5.22 -10.99
N TRP A 90 17.23 4.23 -11.67
CA TRP A 90 16.06 4.45 -12.49
C TRP A 90 14.86 4.96 -11.68
N ASP A 91 14.57 4.34 -10.53
CA ASP A 91 13.48 4.78 -9.63
C ASP A 91 13.76 6.21 -9.10
N LEU A 92 15.02 6.52 -8.76
CA LEU A 92 15.42 7.87 -8.37
C LEU A 92 15.18 8.90 -9.47
N ASN A 93 15.53 8.58 -10.72
CA ASN A 93 15.36 9.49 -11.85
C ASN A 93 13.87 9.77 -12.12
N VAL A 94 12.99 8.77 -11.98
CA VAL A 94 11.53 8.97 -12.07
C VAL A 94 11.06 9.95 -10.99
N LEU A 95 11.53 9.79 -9.76
CA LEU A 95 11.17 10.68 -8.65
C LEU A 95 11.69 12.10 -8.82
N LEU A 96 12.91 12.27 -9.33
CA LEU A 96 13.50 13.57 -9.63
C LEU A 96 12.73 14.30 -10.73
N ASN A 97 12.34 13.60 -11.78
CA ASN A 97 11.50 14.14 -12.84
C ASN A 97 10.11 14.56 -12.33
N HIS A 98 9.52 13.73 -11.45
CA HIS A 98 8.26 14.06 -10.80
C HIS A 98 8.36 15.31 -9.92
N TRP A 99 9.43 15.41 -9.12
CA TRP A 99 9.68 16.61 -8.31
C TRP A 99 9.87 17.87 -9.18
N SER A 100 10.62 17.75 -10.27
CA SER A 100 10.83 18.85 -11.21
C SER A 100 9.50 19.34 -11.81
N ALA A 101 8.61 18.42 -12.18
CA ALA A 101 7.28 18.76 -12.69
C ALA A 101 6.41 19.47 -11.63
N ILE A 102 6.44 18.98 -10.36
CA ILE A 102 5.71 19.60 -9.24
C ILE A 102 6.21 21.03 -9.02
N LYS A 103 7.54 21.22 -8.98
CA LYS A 103 8.15 22.53 -8.77
C LYS A 103 7.83 23.49 -9.92
N GLY A 104 7.96 23.02 -11.16
CA GLY A 104 7.61 23.81 -12.34
C GLY A 104 6.12 24.24 -12.35
N ALA A 105 5.22 23.37 -11.94
CA ALA A 105 3.81 23.72 -11.79
C ALA A 105 3.58 24.76 -10.70
N ALA A 106 4.24 24.63 -9.55
CA ALA A 106 4.17 25.59 -8.44
C ALA A 106 4.65 26.97 -8.84
N ASP A 107 5.75 27.04 -9.61
CA ASP A 107 6.34 28.31 -10.08
C ASP A 107 5.49 29.00 -11.17
N SER A 108 4.62 28.24 -11.86
CA SER A 108 3.85 28.72 -13.02
C SER A 108 2.41 29.13 -12.70
N ASN A 109 1.91 28.81 -11.51
CA ASN A 109 0.53 29.06 -11.14
C ASN A 109 0.43 29.80 -9.78
N PRO A 110 -0.52 30.74 -9.64
CA PRO A 110 -0.73 31.44 -8.39
C PRO A 110 -1.33 30.51 -7.32
N ALA A 111 -0.90 30.66 -6.07
CA ALA A 111 -1.51 29.96 -4.95
C ALA A 111 -2.91 30.55 -4.60
N PRO A 112 -3.83 29.77 -4.03
CA PRO A 112 -3.75 28.32 -3.78
C PRO A 112 -4.26 27.50 -4.97
N PHE A 113 -3.58 26.41 -5.33
CA PHE A 113 -4.08 25.47 -6.33
C PHE A 113 -3.57 24.04 -6.05
N LEU A 114 -4.26 23.04 -6.58
CA LEU A 114 -3.87 21.63 -6.47
C LEU A 114 -2.78 21.34 -7.49
N ILE A 115 -1.53 21.16 -7.02
CA ILE A 115 -0.38 20.87 -7.89
C ILE A 115 -0.42 19.43 -8.38
N HIS A 116 -0.65 18.50 -7.48
CA HIS A 116 -0.61 17.06 -7.74
C HIS A 116 -1.53 16.32 -6.79
N GLN A 117 -2.23 15.34 -7.31
CA GLN A 117 -3.01 14.41 -6.50
C GLN A 117 -2.71 12.98 -6.98
N GLU A 118 -2.21 12.15 -6.08
CA GLU A 118 -2.05 10.73 -6.33
C GLU A 118 -3.41 10.02 -6.20
N SER A 119 -4.31 10.30 -7.14
CA SER A 119 -5.70 9.81 -7.09
C SER A 119 -5.89 8.46 -7.78
N ASN A 120 -4.89 7.94 -8.48
CA ASN A 120 -5.04 6.73 -9.26
C ASN A 120 -4.71 5.50 -8.42
N VAL A 121 -5.77 4.84 -7.92
CA VAL A 121 -5.69 3.55 -7.18
C VAL A 121 -4.86 2.52 -7.94
N ILE A 122 -4.93 2.50 -9.27
CA ILE A 122 -4.20 1.54 -10.11
C ILE A 122 -2.69 1.78 -10.04
N VAL A 123 -2.27 3.05 -10.14
CA VAL A 123 -0.84 3.42 -10.04
C VAL A 123 -0.30 3.03 -8.66
N ARG A 124 -1.05 3.33 -7.59
CA ARG A 124 -0.68 2.94 -6.23
C ARG A 124 -0.64 1.42 -6.06
N ALA A 125 -1.62 0.70 -6.58
CA ALA A 125 -1.67 -0.75 -6.51
C ALA A 125 -0.48 -1.39 -7.24
N ILE A 126 -0.15 -0.92 -8.44
CA ILE A 126 1.02 -1.38 -9.19
C ILE A 126 2.30 -1.09 -8.41
N ARG A 127 2.48 0.12 -7.89
CA ARG A 127 3.66 0.50 -7.12
C ARG A 127 3.85 -0.36 -5.87
N ASP A 128 2.78 -0.62 -5.12
CA ASP A 128 2.87 -1.22 -3.79
C ASP A 128 2.72 -2.74 -3.80
N TYR A 129 2.03 -3.31 -4.79
CA TYR A 129 1.69 -4.75 -4.82
C TYR A 129 2.28 -5.53 -5.99
N LEU A 130 2.87 -4.87 -7.00
CA LEU A 130 3.46 -5.59 -8.14
C LEU A 130 4.77 -6.26 -7.74
N ARG A 131 4.68 -7.54 -7.41
CA ARG A 131 5.80 -8.41 -7.04
C ARG A 131 6.10 -9.42 -8.15
N ARG A 132 7.26 -10.03 -8.11
CA ARG A 132 7.71 -11.01 -9.12
C ARG A 132 6.83 -12.26 -9.19
N ASP A 133 6.20 -12.63 -8.08
CA ASP A 133 5.29 -13.77 -7.95
C ASP A 133 3.88 -13.52 -8.53
N ILE A 134 3.55 -12.27 -8.90
CA ILE A 134 2.29 -11.96 -9.56
C ILE A 134 2.30 -12.52 -10.99
N GLY A 135 1.42 -13.49 -11.26
CA GLY A 135 1.31 -14.14 -12.56
C GLY A 135 0.56 -13.30 -13.59
N GLU A 136 -0.54 -12.67 -13.17
CA GLU A 136 -1.36 -11.83 -14.04
C GLU A 136 -2.08 -10.72 -13.28
N ILE A 137 -2.43 -9.66 -13.99
CA ILE A 137 -3.22 -8.52 -13.53
C ILE A 137 -4.41 -8.41 -14.46
N LEU A 138 -5.60 -8.69 -13.94
CA LEU A 138 -6.84 -8.64 -14.72
C LEU A 138 -7.58 -7.33 -14.44
N ILE A 139 -8.00 -6.64 -15.50
CA ILE A 139 -8.69 -5.37 -15.43
C ILE A 139 -9.90 -5.40 -16.38
N ASP A 140 -11.09 -5.18 -15.86
CA ASP A 140 -12.36 -5.20 -16.60
C ASP A 140 -12.72 -3.86 -17.25
N SER A 141 -12.22 -2.74 -16.73
CA SER A 141 -12.42 -1.42 -17.32
C SER A 141 -11.40 -1.13 -18.41
N ASN A 142 -11.86 -0.83 -19.63
CA ASN A 142 -10.97 -0.50 -20.75
C ASN A 142 -10.08 0.73 -20.47
N THR A 143 -10.66 1.78 -19.92
CA THR A 143 -9.92 3.01 -19.60
C THR A 143 -8.83 2.77 -18.57
N ILE A 144 -9.12 1.96 -17.55
CA ILE A 144 -8.16 1.61 -16.49
C ILE A 144 -7.10 0.64 -17.03
N TYR A 145 -7.47 -0.30 -17.90
CA TYR A 145 -6.55 -1.21 -18.55
C TYR A 145 -5.48 -0.47 -19.36
N GLU A 146 -5.87 0.48 -20.22
CA GLU A 146 -4.92 1.27 -21.00
C GLU A 146 -3.98 2.10 -20.11
N ARG A 147 -4.53 2.77 -19.08
CA ARG A 147 -3.71 3.52 -18.11
C ARG A 147 -2.73 2.64 -17.34
N ALA A 148 -3.16 1.45 -16.90
CA ALA A 148 -2.30 0.50 -16.21
C ALA A 148 -1.17 0.02 -17.13
N LYS A 149 -1.49 -0.26 -18.38
CA LYS A 149 -0.55 -0.69 -19.39
C LYS A 149 0.50 0.37 -19.71
N GLU A 150 0.08 1.61 -19.93
CA GLU A 150 0.99 2.76 -20.10
C GLU A 150 1.92 2.94 -18.89
N HIS A 151 1.36 2.89 -17.69
CA HIS A 151 2.15 3.04 -16.47
C HIS A 151 3.16 1.89 -16.29
N ILE A 152 2.73 0.63 -16.46
CA ILE A 152 3.61 -0.53 -16.36
C ILE A 152 4.71 -0.51 -17.42
N GLN A 153 4.41 -0.05 -18.62
CA GLN A 153 5.39 0.07 -19.68
C GLN A 153 6.51 1.07 -19.33
N LEU A 154 6.19 2.09 -18.55
CA LEU A 154 7.16 3.08 -18.06
C LEU A 154 7.95 2.58 -16.86
N VAL A 155 7.28 1.93 -15.89
CA VAL A 155 7.90 1.59 -14.60
C VAL A 155 8.39 0.15 -14.51
N ARG A 156 7.75 -0.79 -15.19
CA ARG A 156 8.05 -2.23 -15.15
C ARG A 156 7.72 -2.90 -16.49
N PRO A 157 8.45 -2.58 -17.56
CA PRO A 157 8.20 -3.14 -18.90
C PRO A 157 8.25 -4.67 -18.93
N ASP A 158 8.99 -5.31 -18.01
CA ASP A 158 9.05 -6.75 -17.82
C ASP A 158 7.71 -7.39 -17.43
N PHE A 159 6.75 -6.60 -16.92
CA PHE A 159 5.42 -7.08 -16.53
C PHE A 159 4.32 -6.79 -17.55
N ILE A 160 4.61 -6.12 -18.65
CA ILE A 160 3.59 -5.71 -19.63
C ILE A 160 2.70 -6.86 -20.12
N ASN A 161 3.28 -8.04 -20.33
CA ASN A 161 2.57 -9.23 -20.79
C ASN A 161 1.67 -9.87 -19.72
N ARG A 162 1.78 -9.45 -18.47
CA ARG A 162 0.95 -9.92 -17.35
C ARG A 162 -0.31 -9.08 -17.17
N VAL A 163 -0.37 -7.90 -17.79
CA VAL A 163 -1.57 -7.05 -17.77
C VAL A 163 -2.53 -7.51 -18.85
N LYS A 164 -3.69 -7.98 -18.43
CA LYS A 164 -4.70 -8.53 -19.34
C LYS A 164 -6.04 -7.84 -19.12
N LYS A 165 -6.74 -7.58 -20.20
CA LYS A 165 -8.13 -7.16 -20.12
C LYS A 165 -9.01 -8.36 -19.79
N TYR A 166 -9.88 -8.19 -18.82
CA TYR A 166 -10.89 -9.18 -18.50
C TYR A 166 -12.13 -8.96 -19.38
N GLU A 167 -12.54 -9.99 -20.12
CA GLU A 167 -13.66 -9.95 -21.06
C GLU A 167 -14.69 -11.06 -20.78
N GLY A 168 -14.69 -11.60 -19.54
CA GLY A 168 -15.66 -12.62 -19.13
C GLY A 168 -17.08 -12.06 -19.00
N GLU A 169 -18.09 -12.92 -19.22
CA GLU A 169 -19.50 -12.55 -19.06
C GLU A 169 -19.90 -12.32 -17.59
N VAL A 170 -19.24 -13.05 -16.66
CA VAL A 170 -19.45 -12.89 -15.22
C VAL A 170 -18.57 -11.74 -14.73
N PRO A 171 -19.09 -10.80 -13.91
CA PRO A 171 -18.29 -9.72 -13.34
C PRO A 171 -17.02 -10.25 -12.65
N LEU A 172 -15.88 -9.54 -12.84
CA LEU A 172 -14.56 -10.00 -12.42
C LEU A 172 -14.50 -10.43 -10.95
N PHE A 173 -15.03 -9.63 -10.05
CA PHE A 173 -15.01 -9.93 -8.61
C PHE A 173 -15.93 -11.10 -8.23
N SER A 174 -17.06 -11.24 -8.91
CA SER A 174 -17.95 -12.38 -8.72
C SER A 174 -17.32 -13.67 -9.24
N HIS A 175 -16.63 -13.62 -10.39
CA HIS A 175 -15.93 -14.77 -10.99
C HIS A 175 -14.87 -15.36 -10.05
N TYR A 176 -14.13 -14.50 -9.37
CA TYR A 176 -13.10 -14.92 -8.40
C TYR A 176 -13.60 -15.00 -6.95
N GLN A 177 -14.91 -14.89 -6.72
CA GLN A 177 -15.56 -14.93 -5.40
C GLN A 177 -15.02 -13.87 -4.41
N ILE A 178 -14.54 -12.74 -4.93
CA ILE A 178 -14.00 -11.64 -4.14
C ILE A 178 -15.13 -10.84 -3.51
N GLU A 179 -16.24 -10.64 -4.23
CA GLU A 179 -17.38 -9.84 -3.78
C GLU A 179 -17.96 -10.35 -2.46
N SER A 180 -18.21 -11.65 -2.35
CA SER A 180 -18.71 -12.27 -1.11
C SER A 180 -17.72 -12.14 0.07
N GLN A 181 -16.42 -12.14 -0.21
CA GLN A 181 -15.40 -11.94 0.82
C GLN A 181 -15.36 -10.47 1.27
N ILE A 182 -15.52 -9.52 0.35
CA ILE A 182 -15.64 -8.09 0.69
C ILE A 182 -16.88 -7.86 1.55
N GLU A 183 -18.02 -8.44 1.19
CA GLU A 183 -19.25 -8.36 1.99
C GLU A 183 -19.03 -8.91 3.40
N SER A 184 -18.36 -10.07 3.53
CA SER A 184 -18.07 -10.65 4.83
C SER A 184 -17.19 -9.77 5.71
N ALA A 185 -16.32 -8.94 5.11
CA ALA A 185 -15.47 -8.00 5.83
C ALA A 185 -16.23 -6.88 6.54
N PHE A 186 -17.46 -6.57 6.10
CA PHE A 186 -18.33 -5.59 6.74
C PHE A 186 -19.28 -6.19 7.78
N GLN A 187 -19.34 -7.53 7.88
CA GLN A 187 -20.18 -8.20 8.86
C GLN A 187 -19.45 -8.28 10.21
N ARG A 188 -20.17 -8.02 11.30
CA ARG A 188 -19.64 -8.13 12.66
C ARG A 188 -19.32 -9.59 13.01
N GLU A 189 -20.20 -10.52 12.60
CA GLU A 189 -20.11 -11.96 12.88
C GLU A 189 -19.69 -12.72 11.62
N VAL A 190 -18.74 -13.63 11.76
CA VAL A 190 -18.26 -14.53 10.69
C VAL A 190 -18.42 -15.97 11.13
N ARG A 191 -19.07 -16.79 10.33
CA ARG A 191 -19.31 -18.21 10.62
C ARG A 191 -18.06 -19.04 10.37
N LEU A 192 -17.88 -20.05 11.22
CA LEU A 192 -16.84 -21.06 11.08
C LEU A 192 -17.38 -22.32 10.38
N PRO A 193 -16.50 -23.12 9.72
CA PRO A 193 -16.90 -24.32 8.99
C PRO A 193 -17.65 -25.35 9.86
N SER A 194 -17.24 -25.52 11.12
CA SER A 194 -17.89 -26.45 12.06
C SER A 194 -19.24 -25.97 12.60
N GLY A 195 -19.66 -24.74 12.29
CA GLY A 195 -20.90 -24.14 12.75
C GLY A 195 -20.79 -23.16 13.92
N GLY A 196 -19.58 -22.96 14.44
CA GLY A 196 -19.25 -21.87 15.36
C GLY A 196 -19.19 -20.52 14.64
N SER A 197 -18.87 -19.46 15.38
CA SER A 197 -18.68 -18.11 14.81
C SER A 197 -17.62 -17.32 15.59
N ILE A 198 -17.05 -16.34 14.92
CA ILE A 198 -16.26 -15.28 15.55
C ILE A 198 -16.98 -13.95 15.43
N VAL A 199 -16.86 -13.12 16.46
CA VAL A 199 -17.41 -11.75 16.47
C VAL A 199 -16.25 -10.79 16.62
N ILE A 200 -16.12 -9.85 15.68
CA ILE A 200 -15.01 -8.89 15.61
C ILE A 200 -15.55 -7.49 15.88
N ASP A 201 -15.13 -6.90 17.01
CA ASP A 201 -15.54 -5.58 17.43
C ASP A 201 -14.32 -4.63 17.54
N PRO A 202 -14.09 -3.77 16.55
CA PRO A 202 -13.07 -2.73 16.65
C PRO A 202 -13.54 -1.62 17.59
N THR A 203 -12.66 -1.22 18.50
CA THR A 203 -12.86 -0.04 19.36
C THR A 203 -11.85 1.04 18.99
N GLU A 204 -11.87 2.19 19.70
CA GLU A 204 -10.90 3.27 19.46
C GLU A 204 -9.45 2.82 19.71
N ALA A 205 -9.20 1.92 20.67
CA ALA A 205 -7.87 1.57 21.12
C ALA A 205 -7.48 0.10 20.91
N LEU A 206 -8.45 -0.78 20.66
CA LEU A 206 -8.22 -2.22 20.50
C LEU A 206 -9.28 -2.86 19.59
N THR A 207 -8.98 -4.05 19.11
CA THR A 207 -9.96 -4.93 18.45
C THR A 207 -10.21 -6.12 19.36
N SER A 208 -11.46 -6.32 19.79
CA SER A 208 -11.87 -7.50 20.53
C SER A 208 -12.44 -8.56 19.60
N ILE A 209 -12.11 -9.82 19.87
CA ILE A 209 -12.60 -10.97 19.08
C ILE A 209 -13.15 -11.99 20.05
N ASP A 210 -14.43 -12.28 19.90
CA ASP A 210 -15.12 -13.33 20.66
C ASP A 210 -15.32 -14.58 19.79
N ILE A 211 -15.21 -15.76 20.40
CA ILE A 211 -15.32 -17.05 19.72
C ILE A 211 -16.50 -17.81 20.31
N ASN A 212 -17.47 -18.17 19.45
CA ASN A 212 -18.65 -18.91 19.83
C ASN A 212 -18.65 -20.30 19.19
N SER A 213 -18.65 -21.36 19.98
CA SER A 213 -18.75 -22.75 19.51
C SER A 213 -20.18 -23.18 19.12
N ALA A 214 -21.18 -22.46 19.57
CA ALA A 214 -22.63 -22.55 19.38
C ALA A 214 -23.22 -23.95 19.09
N ARG A 215 -23.01 -24.55 17.93
CA ARG A 215 -23.59 -25.85 17.52
C ARG A 215 -22.53 -26.87 17.08
N ALA A 216 -21.28 -26.61 17.30
CA ALA A 216 -20.18 -27.51 16.95
C ALA A 216 -20.07 -28.73 17.87
N THR A 217 -21.21 -29.24 18.38
CA THR A 217 -21.31 -30.32 19.36
C THR A 217 -21.22 -31.72 18.74
N LYS A 218 -20.59 -31.90 17.59
CA LYS A 218 -20.41 -33.22 16.96
C LYS A 218 -19.26 -34.04 17.57
N GLY A 219 -18.42 -33.45 18.39
CA GLY A 219 -17.42 -34.13 19.19
C GLY A 219 -18.03 -34.62 20.49
N GLY A 220 -17.72 -35.84 20.89
CA GLY A 220 -18.20 -36.44 22.12
C GLY A 220 -17.60 -35.84 23.41
N ASP A 221 -16.66 -34.91 23.28
CA ASP A 221 -15.97 -34.23 24.36
C ASP A 221 -16.00 -32.70 24.16
N ILE A 222 -16.23 -31.98 25.25
CA ILE A 222 -16.27 -30.52 25.29
C ILE A 222 -14.89 -29.92 24.95
N GLU A 223 -13.81 -30.57 25.42
CA GLU A 223 -12.45 -30.11 25.17
C GLU A 223 -12.05 -30.26 23.71
N GLU A 224 -12.40 -31.38 23.08
CA GLU A 224 -12.14 -31.60 21.64
C GLU A 224 -12.92 -30.59 20.78
N THR A 225 -14.17 -30.33 21.14
CA THR A 225 -15.00 -29.34 20.47
C THR A 225 -14.39 -27.94 20.58
N ALA A 226 -13.93 -27.57 21.78
CA ALA A 226 -13.29 -26.27 22.02
C ALA A 226 -11.98 -26.13 21.23
N LEU A 227 -11.15 -27.18 21.22
CA LEU A 227 -9.90 -27.19 20.46
C LEU A 227 -10.15 -26.97 18.97
N ASN A 228 -11.05 -27.74 18.37
CA ASN A 228 -11.37 -27.65 16.94
C ASN A 228 -11.93 -26.28 16.57
N THR A 229 -12.86 -25.75 17.38
CA THR A 229 -13.41 -24.41 17.18
C THR A 229 -12.34 -23.33 17.26
N ASN A 230 -11.41 -23.42 18.20
CA ASN A 230 -10.33 -22.46 18.38
C ASN A 230 -9.31 -22.52 17.23
N LEU A 231 -9.01 -23.69 16.69
CA LEU A 231 -8.14 -23.83 15.51
C LEU A 231 -8.78 -23.20 14.27
N GLU A 232 -10.04 -23.49 13.98
CA GLU A 232 -10.77 -22.85 12.89
C GLU A 232 -10.86 -21.33 13.08
N ALA A 233 -11.13 -20.90 14.32
CA ALA A 233 -11.17 -19.47 14.64
C ALA A 233 -9.82 -18.78 14.41
N ALA A 234 -8.69 -19.41 14.76
CA ALA A 234 -7.37 -18.83 14.54
C ALA A 234 -7.08 -18.57 13.06
N ASP A 235 -7.41 -19.52 12.19
CA ASP A 235 -7.26 -19.38 10.75
C ASP A 235 -8.15 -18.27 10.19
N GLU A 236 -9.42 -18.26 10.59
CA GLU A 236 -10.39 -17.25 10.13
C GLU A 236 -10.07 -15.85 10.66
N ILE A 237 -9.63 -15.71 11.92
CA ILE A 237 -9.17 -14.46 12.50
C ILE A 237 -8.01 -13.89 11.68
N ALA A 238 -7.00 -14.71 11.38
CA ALA A 238 -5.85 -14.29 10.59
C ALA A 238 -6.27 -13.81 9.17
N ARG A 239 -7.26 -14.46 8.57
CA ARG A 239 -7.84 -14.06 7.29
C ARG A 239 -8.60 -12.73 7.40
N GLN A 240 -9.45 -12.58 8.40
CA GLN A 240 -10.28 -11.39 8.60
C GLN A 240 -9.45 -10.15 8.96
N LEU A 241 -8.40 -10.29 9.76
CA LEU A 241 -7.50 -9.18 10.08
C LEU A 241 -6.82 -8.62 8.83
N ARG A 242 -6.39 -9.51 7.90
CA ARG A 242 -5.82 -9.09 6.61
C ARG A 242 -6.86 -8.47 5.69
N LEU A 243 -8.04 -9.08 5.58
CA LEU A 243 -9.12 -8.62 4.71
C LEU A 243 -9.65 -7.24 5.11
N ARG A 244 -9.75 -6.99 6.43
CA ARG A 244 -10.26 -5.75 7.03
C ARG A 244 -9.19 -4.70 7.28
N ASP A 245 -7.91 -5.01 6.99
CA ASP A 245 -6.74 -4.15 7.30
C ASP A 245 -6.74 -3.68 8.77
N LEU A 246 -7.03 -4.60 9.69
CA LEU A 246 -7.07 -4.31 11.12
C LEU A 246 -5.68 -4.48 11.75
N GLY A 247 -5.20 -3.43 12.40
CA GLY A 247 -4.06 -3.48 13.32
C GLY A 247 -4.49 -4.08 14.66
N VAL A 248 -3.64 -4.91 15.21
CA VAL A 248 -3.86 -5.58 16.51
C VAL A 248 -2.74 -5.21 17.47
#